data_495e709eeb105b64bfbf6c9e4b5808d3
#
_entry.id   495e709eeb105b64bfbf6c9e4b5808d3
#
_cell.length_a   1.000
_cell.length_b   1.000
_cell.length_c   1.000
_cell.angle_alpha   90.00
_cell.angle_beta   90.00
_cell.angle_gamma   90.00
#
_symmetry.space_group_name_H-M   'P 1'
#
loop_
_entity.id
_entity.type
_entity.pdbx_description
1 polymer ?
#
loop_
_entity_poly.entity_id
_entity_poly.type
_entity_poly.pdbx_seq_one_letter_code
_entity_poly.pdbx_strand_id
1 'polypeptide(L)'
;FDWMDELERKDTFNAFVNSVVNEFDPHTQYFAPQDKELFDTSMSGKFEGIGARLQKKNEQVKIVEIILGGPVWRDNLLEPGDQILYVAQPNEDPVEISGMRLDDSIKLIKGPKGTNVILTVKRVNGEIEDVIVERDVVVLEESYAKSAIIKKNDKKFGLIELPKFYVDFKNYGERNAATDVKKALISFKEKFVDGLIIDLRNNGGGSLKTVVDMVGYFIDKGPVVQVKSIGGRKEVLEDTDPSIIWDGPVIILVNEFSASASEILAAALQDYNRAIVMGSQQTYGKGTVQNVIDLNRIIAVNQYGDLGALKVTTDKFYRINGGSTQLEGVKSDIIFPSQYGSIQIGEKDQSNPLSWDKISPAKYAINKYNFRDTYVIEKSKARL
;
A
#
# COMPACT_ATOMS: atom_id res chain seq x y z
N PHE A 1 24.81 -6.01 -17.77
CA PHE A 1 26.04 -5.79 -16.97
C PHE A 1 26.17 -4.34 -16.49
N ASP A 2 25.53 -3.37 -17.14
CA ASP A 2 25.60 -1.93 -16.81
C ASP A 2 25.21 -1.60 -15.34
N TRP A 3 24.31 -2.38 -14.75
CA TRP A 3 23.89 -2.18 -13.35
C TRP A 3 25.02 -2.45 -12.34
N MET A 4 25.94 -3.37 -12.62
CA MET A 4 27.04 -3.67 -11.68
C MET A 4 28.07 -2.53 -11.64
N ASP A 5 28.23 -1.81 -12.74
CA ASP A 5 29.17 -0.69 -12.84
C ASP A 5 28.62 0.58 -12.14
N GLU A 6 27.31 0.63 -11.90
CA GLU A 6 26.64 1.72 -11.18
C GLU A 6 26.58 1.52 -9.68
N LEU A 7 27.04 0.36 -9.13
CA LEU A 7 26.99 0.09 -7.69
C LEU A 7 27.97 0.98 -6.94
N GLU A 8 27.45 1.69 -5.94
CA GLU A 8 28.23 2.52 -5.04
C GLU A 8 28.38 1.86 -3.65
N ARG A 9 29.27 2.42 -2.84
CA ARG A 9 29.46 1.96 -1.45
C ARG A 9 28.17 1.96 -0.63
N LYS A 10 27.28 2.94 -0.88
CA LYS A 10 25.97 3.01 -0.20
C LYS A 10 25.07 1.81 -0.52
N ASP A 11 25.10 1.30 -1.77
CA ASP A 11 24.29 0.16 -2.19
C ASP A 11 24.81 -1.14 -1.54
N THR A 12 26.14 -1.30 -1.52
CA THR A 12 26.79 -2.42 -0.82
C THR A 12 26.49 -2.39 0.69
N PHE A 13 26.55 -1.21 1.31
CA PHE A 13 26.20 -1.03 2.72
C PHE A 13 24.74 -1.40 2.99
N ASN A 14 23.81 -0.91 2.15
CA ASN A 14 22.40 -1.23 2.24
C ASN A 14 22.14 -2.75 2.13
N ALA A 15 22.76 -3.40 1.14
CA ALA A 15 22.66 -4.85 0.95
C ALA A 15 23.22 -5.62 2.17
N PHE A 16 24.39 -5.20 2.70
CA PHE A 16 24.99 -5.82 3.89
C PHE A 16 24.10 -5.68 5.12
N VAL A 17 23.61 -4.47 5.43
CA VAL A 17 22.73 -4.26 6.59
C VAL A 17 21.46 -5.07 6.44
N ASN A 18 20.84 -5.07 5.26
CA ASN A 18 19.63 -5.84 5.02
C ASN A 18 19.85 -7.35 5.10
N SER A 19 21.02 -7.88 4.72
CA SER A 19 21.33 -9.29 4.94
C SER A 19 21.37 -9.69 6.42
N VAL A 20 21.82 -8.76 7.29
CA VAL A 20 21.84 -8.97 8.74
C VAL A 20 20.43 -8.87 9.36
N VAL A 21 19.69 -7.82 9.02
CA VAL A 21 18.38 -7.60 9.67
C VAL A 21 17.31 -8.58 9.18
N ASN A 22 17.41 -9.06 7.96
CA ASN A 22 16.51 -10.09 7.42
C ASN A 22 16.65 -11.48 8.09
N GLU A 23 17.74 -11.73 8.82
CA GLU A 23 17.90 -12.96 9.61
C GLU A 23 16.93 -13.04 10.80
N PHE A 24 16.37 -11.91 11.26
CA PHE A 24 15.43 -11.89 12.39
C PHE A 24 14.01 -12.26 11.98
N ASP A 25 13.55 -11.78 10.84
CA ASP A 25 12.27 -12.11 10.21
C ASP A 25 12.24 -11.56 8.76
N PRO A 26 11.34 -12.05 7.89
CA PRO A 26 11.34 -11.67 6.47
C PRO A 26 10.83 -10.25 6.20
N HIS A 27 10.41 -9.50 7.21
CA HIS A 27 9.80 -8.18 7.05
C HIS A 27 10.60 -7.05 7.68
N THR A 28 11.56 -7.37 8.57
CA THR A 28 12.49 -6.38 9.13
C THR A 28 13.47 -5.95 8.05
N GLN A 29 13.56 -4.64 7.81
CA GLN A 29 14.33 -4.08 6.71
C GLN A 29 14.89 -2.71 7.07
N TYR A 30 16.16 -2.49 6.74
CA TYR A 30 16.74 -1.15 6.73
C TYR A 30 16.31 -0.42 5.45
N PHE A 31 15.79 0.76 5.61
CA PHE A 31 15.49 1.69 4.53
C PHE A 31 16.58 2.76 4.47
N ALA A 32 17.40 2.75 3.43
CA ALA A 32 18.19 3.93 3.10
C ALA A 32 17.25 5.14 2.89
N PRO A 33 17.73 6.39 2.97
CA PRO A 33 16.88 7.58 2.87
C PRO A 33 15.97 7.59 1.65
N GLN A 34 16.47 7.12 0.49
CA GLN A 34 15.67 7.00 -0.73
C GLN A 34 14.58 5.92 -0.62
N ASP A 35 14.91 4.75 -0.05
CA ASP A 35 13.95 3.66 0.14
C ASP A 35 12.82 4.10 1.09
N LYS A 36 13.17 4.91 2.10
CA LYS A 36 12.19 5.51 3.02
C LYS A 36 11.26 6.48 2.30
N GLU A 37 11.78 7.33 1.41
CA GLU A 37 10.97 8.23 0.58
C GLU A 37 10.04 7.45 -0.37
N LEU A 38 10.56 6.40 -1.01
CA LEU A 38 9.76 5.53 -1.87
C LEU A 38 8.66 4.81 -1.09
N PHE A 39 8.97 4.34 0.12
CA PHE A 39 7.98 3.75 1.01
C PHE A 39 6.88 4.76 1.38
N ASP A 40 7.24 5.98 1.80
CA ASP A 40 6.28 7.03 2.15
C ASP A 40 5.39 7.40 0.94
N THR A 41 5.98 7.56 -0.24
CA THR A 41 5.26 7.79 -1.51
C THR A 41 4.30 6.63 -1.81
N SER A 42 4.78 5.40 -1.67
CA SER A 42 3.95 4.21 -1.88
C SER A 42 2.78 4.14 -0.90
N MET A 43 2.96 4.60 0.34
CA MET A 43 1.92 4.58 1.35
C MET A 43 0.94 5.74 1.23
N SER A 44 1.40 6.92 0.85
CA SER A 44 0.55 8.10 0.70
C SER A 44 -0.10 8.23 -0.69
N GLY A 45 0.47 7.61 -1.72
CA GLY A 45 0.04 7.76 -3.11
C GLY A 45 0.39 9.13 -3.71
N LYS A 46 1.29 9.89 -3.08
CA LYS A 46 1.69 11.24 -3.53
C LYS A 46 3.17 11.51 -3.27
N PHE A 47 3.73 12.41 -4.05
CA PHE A 47 5.09 12.94 -3.85
C PHE A 47 5.17 14.39 -4.34
N GLU A 48 6.23 15.09 -3.99
CA GLU A 48 6.50 16.46 -4.47
C GLU A 48 7.52 16.42 -5.61
N GLY A 49 7.20 17.08 -6.73
CA GLY A 49 8.05 17.07 -7.91
C GLY A 49 7.38 17.65 -9.16
N ILE A 50 7.87 17.25 -10.32
CA ILE A 50 7.42 17.78 -11.62
C ILE A 50 6.25 17.01 -12.25
N GLY A 51 5.99 15.77 -11.83
CA GLY A 51 4.91 14.94 -12.39
C GLY A 51 5.28 14.23 -13.70
N ALA A 52 6.51 13.71 -13.80
CA ALA A 52 6.96 12.88 -14.91
C ALA A 52 7.61 11.59 -14.41
N ARG A 53 7.42 10.49 -15.14
CA ARG A 53 8.18 9.25 -14.97
C ARG A 53 9.39 9.25 -15.90
N LEU A 54 10.54 8.96 -15.31
CA LEU A 54 11.82 8.99 -16.01
C LEU A 54 12.38 7.59 -16.16
N GLN A 55 13.13 7.38 -17.24
CA GLN A 55 13.89 6.16 -17.49
C GLN A 55 15.28 6.52 -18.01
N LYS A 56 16.31 5.85 -17.50
CA LYS A 56 17.65 5.90 -18.06
C LYS A 56 17.81 4.77 -19.09
N LYS A 57 18.25 5.13 -20.30
CA LYS A 57 18.59 4.19 -21.36
C LYS A 57 19.76 4.75 -22.17
N ASN A 58 20.82 3.98 -22.34
CA ASN A 58 22.03 4.39 -23.08
C ASN A 58 22.54 5.75 -22.58
N GLU A 59 22.80 5.88 -21.29
CA GLU A 59 23.29 7.09 -20.60
C GLU A 59 22.37 8.33 -20.72
N GLN A 60 21.17 8.18 -21.26
CA GLN A 60 20.21 9.25 -21.45
C GLN A 60 19.03 9.12 -20.50
N VAL A 61 18.69 10.21 -19.82
CA VAL A 61 17.48 10.29 -18.97
C VAL A 61 16.34 10.83 -19.82
N LYS A 62 15.30 10.02 -20.04
CA LYS A 62 14.13 10.36 -20.87
C LYS A 62 12.84 10.31 -20.05
N ILE A 63 11.91 11.17 -20.46
CA ILE A 63 10.54 11.13 -20.00
C ILE A 63 9.81 10.00 -20.72
N VAL A 64 9.24 9.06 -19.96
CA VAL A 64 8.45 7.94 -20.51
C VAL A 64 6.96 8.13 -20.33
N GLU A 65 6.56 8.89 -19.33
CA GLU A 65 5.15 9.15 -19.03
C GLU A 65 4.98 10.47 -18.28
N ILE A 66 3.92 11.20 -18.61
CA ILE A 66 3.48 12.38 -17.87
C ILE A 66 2.34 11.99 -16.95
N ILE A 67 2.46 12.32 -15.66
CA ILE A 67 1.46 11.99 -14.64
C ILE A 67 0.33 13.02 -14.69
N LEU A 68 -0.88 12.54 -14.93
CA LEU A 68 -2.09 13.38 -15.02
C LEU A 68 -2.27 14.23 -13.76
N GLY A 69 -2.56 15.52 -13.97
CA GLY A 69 -2.77 16.48 -12.88
C GLY A 69 -1.49 17.02 -12.23
N GLY A 70 -0.31 16.50 -12.58
CA GLY A 70 0.97 17.04 -12.13
C GLY A 70 1.35 18.34 -12.83
N PRO A 71 2.39 19.06 -12.35
CA PRO A 71 2.80 20.36 -12.92
C PRO A 71 3.03 20.31 -14.42
N VAL A 72 3.86 19.40 -14.87
CA VAL A 72 4.21 19.26 -16.30
C VAL A 72 2.98 18.98 -17.16
N TRP A 73 2.02 18.20 -16.67
CA TRP A 73 0.76 17.93 -17.38
C TRP A 73 -0.15 19.16 -17.46
N ARG A 74 -0.30 19.88 -16.33
CA ARG A 74 -1.20 21.06 -16.26
C ARG A 74 -0.76 22.17 -17.22
N ASP A 75 0.54 22.40 -17.29
CA ASP A 75 1.12 23.51 -18.04
C ASP A 75 1.63 23.09 -19.43
N ASN A 76 1.46 21.78 -19.77
CA ASN A 76 1.90 21.20 -21.06
C ASN A 76 3.37 21.50 -21.38
N LEU A 77 4.25 21.36 -20.38
CA LEU A 77 5.64 21.79 -20.46
C LEU A 77 6.56 20.77 -21.15
N LEU A 78 6.28 19.46 -20.98
CA LEU A 78 7.11 18.36 -21.46
C LEU A 78 6.24 17.28 -22.07
N GLU A 79 6.85 16.39 -22.88
CA GLU A 79 6.15 15.26 -23.50
C GLU A 79 6.96 13.95 -23.39
N PRO A 80 6.30 12.77 -23.48
CA PRO A 80 7.01 11.50 -23.55
C PRO A 80 7.97 11.46 -24.74
N GLY A 81 9.21 11.06 -24.47
CA GLY A 81 10.30 11.04 -25.44
C GLY A 81 11.31 12.18 -25.28
N ASP A 82 10.95 13.26 -24.61
CA ASP A 82 11.86 14.35 -24.28
C ASP A 82 13.02 13.81 -23.43
N GLN A 83 14.25 14.28 -23.72
CA GLN A 83 15.46 13.93 -23.01
C GLN A 83 15.92 15.10 -22.14
N ILE A 84 16.15 14.87 -20.86
CA ILE A 84 16.71 15.86 -19.96
C ILE A 84 18.24 15.78 -20.05
N LEU A 85 18.88 16.90 -20.36
CA LEU A 85 20.34 17.02 -20.49
C LEU A 85 20.98 17.61 -19.22
N TYR A 86 20.38 18.72 -18.72
CA TYR A 86 20.86 19.42 -17.53
C TYR A 86 19.70 19.74 -16.59
N VAL A 87 20.04 19.84 -15.32
CA VAL A 87 19.12 20.26 -14.26
C VAL A 87 19.78 21.38 -13.46
N ALA A 88 19.08 22.50 -13.26
CA ALA A 88 19.55 23.59 -12.42
C ALA A 88 18.49 23.96 -11.37
N GLN A 89 18.95 24.36 -10.18
CA GLN A 89 18.12 25.08 -9.23
C GLN A 89 18.21 26.59 -9.55
N PRO A 90 17.21 27.40 -9.18
CA PRO A 90 17.29 28.86 -9.36
C PRO A 90 18.59 29.42 -8.76
N ASN A 91 19.33 30.17 -9.57
CA ASN A 91 20.62 30.79 -9.21
C ASN A 91 21.80 29.83 -8.97
N GLU A 92 21.70 28.59 -9.43
CA GLU A 92 22.78 27.62 -9.40
C GLU A 92 23.20 27.24 -10.83
N ASP A 93 24.45 26.81 -11.00
CA ASP A 93 24.94 26.33 -12.29
C ASP A 93 24.23 25.04 -12.71
N PRO A 94 23.95 24.85 -14.00
CA PRO A 94 23.33 23.63 -14.52
C PRO A 94 24.24 22.40 -14.32
N VAL A 95 23.67 21.34 -13.78
CA VAL A 95 24.33 20.05 -13.57
C VAL A 95 23.96 19.13 -14.75
N GLU A 96 24.96 18.59 -15.44
CA GLU A 96 24.75 17.58 -16.48
C GLU A 96 24.32 16.27 -15.84
N ILE A 97 23.22 15.70 -16.35
CA ILE A 97 22.71 14.41 -15.86
C ILE A 97 22.90 13.26 -16.86
N SER A 98 23.51 13.52 -18.02
CA SER A 98 23.90 12.46 -18.95
C SER A 98 24.95 11.55 -18.30
N GLY A 99 24.72 10.24 -18.32
CA GLY A 99 25.58 9.27 -17.63
C GLY A 99 25.37 9.16 -16.13
N MET A 100 24.70 10.13 -15.49
CA MET A 100 24.42 10.09 -14.06
C MET A 100 23.47 8.92 -13.72
N ARG A 101 23.56 8.37 -12.50
CA ARG A 101 22.56 7.41 -12.00
C ARG A 101 21.19 8.04 -12.01
N LEU A 102 20.17 7.25 -12.38
CA LEU A 102 18.78 7.74 -12.46
C LEU A 102 18.30 8.30 -11.12
N ASP A 103 18.64 7.63 -10.02
CA ASP A 103 18.24 8.06 -8.68
C ASP A 103 18.82 9.42 -8.29
N ASP A 104 20.08 9.69 -8.68
CA ASP A 104 20.73 10.96 -8.38
C ASP A 104 20.17 12.08 -9.30
N SER A 105 19.87 11.75 -10.56
CA SER A 105 19.14 12.66 -11.45
C SER A 105 17.75 13.01 -10.90
N ILE A 106 17.01 12.03 -10.36
CA ILE A 106 15.70 12.23 -9.75
C ILE A 106 15.78 13.14 -8.53
N LYS A 107 16.82 13.02 -7.70
CA LYS A 107 17.02 13.92 -6.54
C LYS A 107 17.18 15.39 -6.93
N LEU A 108 17.88 15.65 -8.03
CA LEU A 108 18.02 17.02 -8.55
C LEU A 108 16.70 17.59 -9.09
N ILE A 109 15.88 16.72 -9.70
CA ILE A 109 14.61 17.12 -10.32
C ILE A 109 13.50 17.29 -9.27
N LYS A 110 13.40 16.38 -8.29
CA LYS A 110 12.45 16.48 -7.17
C LYS A 110 12.81 17.66 -6.26
N GLY A 111 11.86 18.07 -5.44
CA GLY A 111 12.06 19.10 -4.42
C GLY A 111 10.73 19.59 -3.87
N PRO A 112 10.76 20.46 -2.84
CA PRO A 112 9.57 20.94 -2.16
C PRO A 112 8.59 21.64 -3.09
N LYS A 113 7.28 21.47 -2.84
CA LYS A 113 6.21 22.20 -3.50
C LYS A 113 6.46 23.71 -3.50
N GLY A 114 6.18 24.37 -4.63
CA GLY A 114 6.34 25.81 -4.83
C GLY A 114 7.78 26.24 -5.15
N THR A 115 8.73 25.31 -5.25
CA THR A 115 10.08 25.60 -5.72
C THR A 115 10.21 25.33 -7.22
N ASN A 116 11.05 26.09 -7.90
CA ASN A 116 11.32 25.93 -9.33
C ASN A 116 12.50 25.00 -9.58
N VAL A 117 12.46 24.27 -10.70
CA VAL A 117 13.59 23.60 -11.31
C VAL A 117 13.68 24.01 -12.78
N ILE A 118 14.89 24.19 -13.27
CA ILE A 118 15.17 24.50 -14.67
C ILE A 118 15.72 23.23 -15.32
N LEU A 119 15.07 22.76 -16.36
CA LEU A 119 15.45 21.55 -17.11
C LEU A 119 15.88 21.97 -18.51
N THR A 120 17.15 21.73 -18.86
CA THR A 120 17.57 21.83 -20.27
C THR A 120 17.16 20.54 -20.96
N VAL A 121 16.23 20.62 -21.89
CA VAL A 121 15.57 19.47 -22.51
C VAL A 121 15.85 19.45 -24.00
N LYS A 122 16.21 18.26 -24.51
CA LYS A 122 16.20 17.98 -25.95
C LYS A 122 14.85 17.37 -26.31
N ARG A 123 14.10 18.09 -27.11
CA ARG A 123 12.76 17.69 -27.60
C ARG A 123 12.86 16.52 -28.57
N VAL A 124 11.74 15.85 -28.80
CA VAL A 124 11.64 14.74 -29.78
C VAL A 124 12.03 15.21 -31.19
N ASN A 125 11.75 16.47 -31.58
CA ASN A 125 12.11 17.07 -32.83
C ASN A 125 13.61 17.47 -32.94
N GLY A 126 14.38 17.34 -31.85
CA GLY A 126 15.81 17.64 -31.74
C GLY A 126 16.14 19.04 -31.24
N GLU A 127 15.18 19.91 -31.02
CA GLU A 127 15.38 21.24 -30.43
C GLU A 127 15.84 21.13 -28.99
N ILE A 128 16.66 22.06 -28.54
CA ILE A 128 17.12 22.13 -27.14
C ILE A 128 16.62 23.47 -26.57
N GLU A 129 15.97 23.39 -25.43
CA GLU A 129 15.46 24.57 -24.72
C GLU A 129 15.45 24.38 -23.19
N ASP A 130 15.39 25.47 -22.47
CA ASP A 130 15.24 25.46 -21.04
C ASP A 130 13.76 25.55 -20.67
N VAL A 131 13.31 24.62 -19.84
CA VAL A 131 11.94 24.53 -19.32
C VAL A 131 11.97 24.75 -17.83
N ILE A 132 11.25 25.77 -17.37
CA ILE A 132 11.09 26.06 -15.93
C ILE A 132 9.83 25.35 -15.45
N VAL A 133 9.96 24.51 -14.42
CA VAL A 133 8.85 23.80 -13.81
C VAL A 133 8.74 24.18 -12.34
N GLU A 134 7.59 24.72 -11.93
CA GLU A 134 7.26 24.86 -10.51
C GLU A 134 6.81 23.50 -9.96
N ARG A 135 7.52 23.00 -8.94
CA ARG A 135 7.20 21.72 -8.32
C ARG A 135 5.92 21.81 -7.50
N ASP A 136 5.13 20.75 -7.52
CA ASP A 136 3.90 20.67 -6.75
C ASP A 136 3.69 19.22 -6.24
N VAL A 137 2.64 19.01 -5.46
CA VAL A 137 2.20 17.68 -5.08
C VAL A 137 1.68 16.95 -6.32
N VAL A 138 2.26 15.81 -6.61
CA VAL A 138 1.86 14.90 -7.68
C VAL A 138 1.12 13.73 -7.07
N VAL A 139 -0.08 13.48 -7.55
CA VAL A 139 -0.98 12.43 -7.06
C VAL A 139 -0.96 11.24 -8.02
N LEU A 140 -0.68 10.05 -7.48
CA LEU A 140 -0.70 8.78 -8.22
C LEU A 140 -2.10 8.16 -8.13
N GLU A 141 -3.02 8.55 -9.00
CA GLU A 141 -4.43 8.13 -8.93
C GLU A 141 -4.62 6.60 -8.97
N GLU A 142 -3.69 5.86 -9.56
CA GLU A 142 -3.69 4.39 -9.55
C GLU A 142 -3.47 3.78 -8.16
N SER A 143 -2.93 4.56 -7.22
CA SER A 143 -2.69 4.12 -5.83
C SER A 143 -3.93 4.19 -4.95
N TYR A 144 -4.99 4.85 -5.41
CA TYR A 144 -6.18 5.09 -4.62
C TYR A 144 -7.33 4.13 -4.95
N ALA A 145 -8.27 4.02 -4.02
CA ALA A 145 -9.46 3.21 -4.19
C ALA A 145 -10.29 3.69 -5.38
N LYS A 146 -10.73 2.75 -6.21
CA LYS A 146 -11.66 2.98 -7.32
C LYS A 146 -12.99 2.37 -7.00
N SER A 147 -14.08 3.00 -7.44
CA SER A 147 -15.42 2.48 -7.23
C SER A 147 -16.25 2.54 -8.50
N ALA A 148 -17.08 1.51 -8.69
CA ALA A 148 -17.99 1.39 -9.81
C ALA A 148 -19.33 0.75 -9.40
N ILE A 149 -20.37 0.94 -10.18
CA ILE A 149 -21.64 0.23 -10.03
C ILE A 149 -21.84 -0.71 -11.21
N ILE A 150 -21.97 -1.99 -10.90
CA ILE A 150 -22.26 -3.07 -11.86
C ILE A 150 -23.75 -3.33 -11.83
N LYS A 151 -24.40 -3.30 -12.99
CA LYS A 151 -25.83 -3.63 -13.14
C LYS A 151 -25.97 -5.02 -13.73
N LYS A 152 -26.80 -5.86 -13.10
CA LYS A 152 -27.14 -7.21 -13.59
C LYS A 152 -28.57 -7.59 -13.14
N ASN A 153 -29.43 -7.96 -14.08
CA ASN A 153 -30.77 -8.44 -13.80
C ASN A 153 -31.55 -7.51 -12.84
N ASP A 154 -31.69 -6.24 -13.18
CA ASP A 154 -32.36 -5.19 -12.40
C ASP A 154 -31.75 -4.89 -11.01
N LYS A 155 -30.66 -5.54 -10.66
CA LYS A 155 -29.88 -5.28 -9.44
C LYS A 155 -28.63 -4.45 -9.72
N LYS A 156 -28.23 -3.68 -8.73
CA LYS A 156 -27.02 -2.86 -8.72
C LYS A 156 -26.05 -3.40 -7.67
N PHE A 157 -24.81 -3.60 -8.05
CA PHE A 157 -23.75 -4.02 -7.14
C PHE A 157 -22.65 -2.98 -7.12
N GLY A 158 -22.28 -2.50 -5.93
CA GLY A 158 -21.12 -1.65 -5.75
C GLY A 158 -19.86 -2.49 -5.80
N LEU A 159 -18.87 -2.03 -6.57
CA LEU A 159 -17.51 -2.58 -6.57
C LEU A 159 -16.57 -1.52 -6.02
N ILE A 160 -15.77 -1.88 -5.04
CA ILE A 160 -14.63 -1.08 -4.56
C ILE A 160 -13.37 -1.90 -4.81
N GLU A 161 -12.51 -1.42 -5.69
CA GLU A 161 -11.16 -1.91 -5.88
C GLU A 161 -10.23 -1.14 -4.95
N LEU A 162 -9.62 -1.82 -3.99
CA LEU A 162 -8.73 -1.23 -3.00
C LEU A 162 -7.32 -1.77 -3.20
N PRO A 163 -6.40 -1.02 -3.83
CA PRO A 163 -5.06 -1.51 -4.14
C PRO A 163 -4.15 -1.59 -2.90
N LYS A 164 -4.41 -0.77 -1.88
CA LYS A 164 -3.63 -0.69 -0.64
C LYS A 164 -4.45 0.01 0.46
N PHE A 165 -4.11 -0.24 1.73
CA PHE A 165 -4.61 0.58 2.85
C PHE A 165 -3.71 1.81 3.03
N TYR A 166 -3.80 2.72 2.05
CA TYR A 166 -2.97 3.91 1.95
C TYR A 166 -3.31 4.95 3.02
N VAL A 167 -2.28 5.69 3.43
CA VAL A 167 -2.36 6.76 4.42
C VAL A 167 -1.12 7.65 4.33
N ASP A 168 -1.27 8.91 4.63
CA ASP A 168 -0.14 9.77 4.96
C ASP A 168 0.15 9.66 6.46
N PHE A 169 1.27 9.02 6.81
CA PHE A 169 1.66 8.83 8.22
C PHE A 169 1.98 10.14 8.95
N LYS A 170 2.28 11.21 8.21
CA LYS A 170 2.53 12.55 8.78
C LYS A 170 1.24 13.28 9.09
N ASN A 171 0.19 13.02 8.31
CA ASN A 171 -1.10 13.69 8.48
C ASN A 171 -2.27 12.73 8.16
N TYR A 172 -2.75 12.02 9.18
CA TYR A 172 -3.87 11.08 9.04
C TYR A 172 -5.19 11.76 8.60
N GLY A 173 -5.34 13.06 8.83
CA GLY A 173 -6.53 13.83 8.44
C GLY A 173 -6.66 14.03 6.92
N GLU A 174 -5.58 13.79 6.16
CA GLU A 174 -5.62 13.84 4.71
C GLU A 174 -6.30 12.62 4.11
N ARG A 175 -6.39 12.58 2.76
CA ARG A 175 -6.95 11.49 1.99
C ARG A 175 -6.29 10.15 2.39
N ASN A 176 -7.11 9.18 2.76
CA ASN A 176 -6.68 7.83 3.10
C ASN A 176 -7.72 6.79 2.64
N ALA A 177 -7.36 5.51 2.67
CA ALA A 177 -8.22 4.44 2.17
C ALA A 177 -9.57 4.38 2.87
N ALA A 178 -9.62 4.61 4.19
CA ALA A 178 -10.87 4.60 4.94
C ALA A 178 -11.80 5.74 4.50
N THR A 179 -11.28 6.96 4.33
CA THR A 179 -12.07 8.11 3.89
C THR A 179 -12.64 7.93 2.48
N ASP A 180 -11.87 7.34 1.56
CA ASP A 180 -12.34 7.12 0.19
C ASP A 180 -13.35 5.97 0.11
N VAL A 181 -13.15 4.88 0.85
CA VAL A 181 -14.14 3.80 0.97
C VAL A 181 -15.43 4.33 1.61
N LYS A 182 -15.36 5.17 2.66
CA LYS A 182 -16.53 5.81 3.27
C LYS A 182 -17.34 6.59 2.26
N LYS A 183 -16.69 7.43 1.43
CA LYS A 183 -17.35 8.20 0.37
C LYS A 183 -18.04 7.29 -0.64
N ALA A 184 -17.38 6.20 -1.07
CA ALA A 184 -17.95 5.23 -1.99
C ALA A 184 -19.19 4.56 -1.39
N LEU A 185 -19.15 4.11 -0.13
CA LEU A 185 -20.28 3.48 0.55
C LEU A 185 -21.47 4.42 0.68
N ILE A 186 -21.27 5.69 1.04
CA ILE A 186 -22.33 6.70 1.10
C ILE A 186 -22.98 6.87 -0.30
N SER A 187 -22.16 7.04 -1.34
CA SER A 187 -22.65 7.15 -2.72
C SER A 187 -23.42 5.92 -3.17
N PHE A 188 -23.01 4.72 -2.77
CA PHE A 188 -23.74 3.48 -3.10
C PHE A 188 -25.10 3.41 -2.38
N LYS A 189 -25.19 3.85 -1.14
CA LYS A 189 -26.46 3.96 -0.40
C LYS A 189 -27.44 4.91 -1.08
N GLU A 190 -26.98 6.10 -1.45
CA GLU A 190 -27.78 7.11 -2.17
C GLU A 190 -28.31 6.60 -3.53
N LYS A 191 -27.55 5.71 -4.19
CA LYS A 191 -27.90 5.12 -5.48
C LYS A 191 -28.68 3.81 -5.37
N PHE A 192 -29.07 3.41 -4.16
CA PHE A 192 -29.80 2.19 -3.86
C PHE A 192 -29.12 0.94 -4.45
N VAL A 193 -27.88 0.73 -4.06
CA VAL A 193 -27.09 -0.45 -4.43
C VAL A 193 -27.52 -1.64 -3.56
N ASP A 194 -27.73 -2.82 -4.17
CA ASP A 194 -28.28 -4.02 -3.51
C ASP A 194 -27.24 -4.83 -2.75
N GLY A 195 -25.94 -4.73 -3.13
CA GLY A 195 -24.85 -5.47 -2.51
C GLY A 195 -23.50 -4.89 -2.86
N LEU A 196 -22.48 -5.24 -2.07
CA LEU A 196 -21.14 -4.69 -2.16
C LEU A 196 -20.10 -5.78 -2.44
N ILE A 197 -19.15 -5.48 -3.30
CA ILE A 197 -17.94 -6.25 -3.55
C ILE A 197 -16.76 -5.37 -3.18
N ILE A 198 -15.91 -5.83 -2.27
CA ILE A 198 -14.61 -5.22 -1.95
C ILE A 198 -13.53 -6.10 -2.54
N ASP A 199 -12.79 -5.60 -3.50
CA ASP A 199 -11.70 -6.31 -4.16
C ASP A 199 -10.38 -5.97 -3.49
N LEU A 200 -9.82 -6.95 -2.75
CA LEU A 200 -8.53 -6.90 -2.08
C LEU A 200 -7.48 -7.77 -2.78
N ARG A 201 -7.76 -8.28 -3.97
CA ARG A 201 -6.77 -9.07 -4.71
C ARG A 201 -5.56 -8.20 -5.02
N ASN A 202 -4.37 -8.76 -4.83
CA ASN A 202 -3.05 -8.10 -4.95
C ASN A 202 -2.82 -6.94 -3.95
N ASN A 203 -3.66 -6.79 -2.93
CA ASN A 203 -3.50 -5.79 -1.89
C ASN A 203 -2.63 -6.35 -0.75
N GLY A 204 -1.36 -5.95 -0.70
CA GLY A 204 -0.39 -6.36 0.31
C GLY A 204 -0.59 -5.75 1.71
N GLY A 205 -1.67 -5.00 1.94
CA GLY A 205 -1.98 -4.38 3.22
C GLY A 205 -1.71 -2.89 3.28
N GLY A 206 -1.22 -2.39 4.41
CA GLY A 206 -0.95 -0.98 4.67
C GLY A 206 -1.24 -0.59 6.11
N SER A 207 -1.93 0.53 6.32
CA SER A 207 -2.16 1.11 7.63
C SER A 207 -3.12 0.30 8.51
N LEU A 208 -2.64 -0.08 9.69
CA LEU A 208 -3.44 -0.77 10.72
C LEU A 208 -4.62 0.09 11.20
N LYS A 209 -4.37 1.40 11.43
CA LYS A 209 -5.44 2.32 11.84
C LYS A 209 -6.53 2.42 10.78
N THR A 210 -6.14 2.53 9.51
CA THR A 210 -7.08 2.66 8.39
C THR A 210 -7.99 1.43 8.26
N VAL A 211 -7.47 0.23 8.46
CA VAL A 211 -8.31 -0.99 8.39
C VAL A 211 -9.25 -1.08 9.58
N VAL A 212 -8.84 -0.65 10.78
CA VAL A 212 -9.74 -0.61 11.95
C VAL A 212 -10.91 0.34 11.69
N ASP A 213 -10.63 1.56 11.24
CA ASP A 213 -11.67 2.53 10.88
C ASP A 213 -12.61 1.96 9.78
N MET A 214 -12.07 1.23 8.81
CA MET A 214 -12.85 0.66 7.70
C MET A 214 -13.77 -0.47 8.15
N VAL A 215 -13.33 -1.36 9.05
CA VAL A 215 -14.20 -2.42 9.61
C VAL A 215 -15.40 -1.81 10.33
N GLY A 216 -15.20 -0.69 11.04
CA GLY A 216 -16.27 0.04 11.72
C GLY A 216 -17.43 0.49 10.81
N TYR A 217 -17.21 0.64 9.50
CA TYR A 217 -18.28 0.98 8.56
C TYR A 217 -19.31 -0.15 8.39
N PHE A 218 -19.01 -1.36 8.83
CA PHE A 218 -19.81 -2.57 8.62
C PHE A 218 -20.34 -3.20 9.92
N ILE A 219 -19.87 -2.78 11.08
CA ILE A 219 -20.30 -3.28 12.41
C ILE A 219 -20.82 -2.14 13.26
N ASP A 220 -21.60 -2.42 14.30
CA ASP A 220 -22.10 -1.36 15.17
C ASP A 220 -21.07 -0.91 16.21
N LYS A 221 -20.21 -1.76 16.66
CA LYS A 221 -18.98 -1.53 17.46
C LYS A 221 -18.37 -2.87 17.87
N GLY A 222 -17.14 -2.83 18.29
CA GLY A 222 -16.48 -3.99 18.90
C GLY A 222 -15.04 -4.19 18.38
N PRO A 223 -14.41 -5.27 18.83
CA PRO A 223 -13.01 -5.56 18.48
C PRO A 223 -12.85 -5.83 16.98
N VAL A 224 -11.78 -5.31 16.42
CA VAL A 224 -11.42 -5.52 15.00
C VAL A 224 -10.24 -6.47 14.90
N VAL A 225 -9.23 -6.25 15.70
CA VAL A 225 -7.99 -7.03 15.71
C VAL A 225 -7.36 -6.96 17.09
N GLN A 226 -6.65 -8.01 17.47
CA GLN A 226 -5.85 -8.04 18.71
C GLN A 226 -4.38 -7.94 18.32
N VAL A 227 -3.62 -7.13 19.04
CA VAL A 227 -2.18 -6.94 18.83
C VAL A 227 -1.44 -7.35 20.09
N LYS A 228 -0.34 -8.09 19.94
CA LYS A 228 0.51 -8.52 21.06
C LYS A 228 1.96 -8.17 20.75
N SER A 229 2.54 -7.31 21.59
CA SER A 229 3.94 -6.91 21.46
C SER A 229 4.90 -7.99 21.97
N ILE A 230 6.17 -7.88 21.59
CA ILE A 230 7.25 -8.75 22.05
C ILE A 230 7.33 -8.80 23.58
N GLY A 231 7.06 -7.69 24.27
CA GLY A 231 6.98 -7.62 25.74
C GLY A 231 5.74 -8.28 26.37
N GLY A 232 4.89 -8.95 25.57
CA GLY A 232 3.69 -9.65 26.04
C GLY A 232 2.47 -8.75 26.25
N ARG A 233 2.57 -7.44 26.11
CA ARG A 233 1.42 -6.52 26.21
C ARG A 233 0.43 -6.84 25.09
N LYS A 234 -0.80 -7.05 25.50
CA LYS A 234 -1.93 -7.28 24.59
C LYS A 234 -2.79 -6.02 24.52
N GLU A 235 -3.16 -5.63 23.31
CA GLU A 235 -4.08 -4.54 23.01
C GLU A 235 -5.18 -5.06 22.08
N VAL A 236 -6.40 -4.60 22.30
CA VAL A 236 -7.54 -4.88 21.41
C VAL A 236 -7.87 -3.57 20.70
N LEU A 237 -7.68 -3.54 19.39
CA LEU A 237 -8.10 -2.40 18.59
C LEU A 237 -9.55 -2.62 18.20
N GLU A 238 -10.39 -1.66 18.52
CA GLU A 238 -11.84 -1.77 18.38
C GLU A 238 -12.45 -0.53 17.72
N ASP A 239 -13.58 -0.73 17.07
CA ASP A 239 -14.48 0.35 16.70
C ASP A 239 -15.37 0.70 17.88
N THR A 240 -15.48 1.98 18.18
CA THR A 240 -16.30 2.51 19.26
C THR A 240 -17.52 3.28 18.78
N ASP A 241 -17.62 3.55 17.46
CA ASP A 241 -18.75 4.25 16.86
C ASP A 241 -19.88 3.28 16.54
N PRO A 242 -21.08 3.43 17.11
CA PRO A 242 -22.20 2.52 16.84
C PRO A 242 -22.86 2.73 15.47
N SER A 243 -22.38 3.68 14.67
CA SER A 243 -22.96 3.99 13.38
C SER A 243 -22.47 3.04 12.28
N ILE A 244 -23.39 2.31 11.66
CA ILE A 244 -23.10 1.45 10.50
C ILE A 244 -23.31 2.25 9.22
N ILE A 245 -22.30 2.35 8.38
CA ILE A 245 -22.40 3.02 7.09
C ILE A 245 -23.04 2.09 6.05
N TRP A 246 -22.63 0.82 6.01
CA TRP A 246 -23.15 -0.17 5.08
C TRP A 246 -23.70 -1.39 5.83
N ASP A 247 -24.99 -1.60 5.71
CA ASP A 247 -25.74 -2.70 6.36
C ASP A 247 -26.21 -3.79 5.37
N GLY A 248 -26.01 -3.60 4.06
CA GLY A 248 -26.34 -4.56 3.00
C GLY A 248 -25.33 -5.73 2.86
N PRO A 249 -25.58 -6.70 1.97
CA PRO A 249 -24.66 -7.82 1.72
C PRO A 249 -23.26 -7.37 1.30
N VAL A 250 -22.23 -8.11 1.73
CA VAL A 250 -20.80 -7.84 1.41
C VAL A 250 -20.11 -9.12 0.98
N ILE A 251 -19.37 -9.03 -0.12
CA ILE A 251 -18.42 -10.02 -0.59
C ILE A 251 -17.02 -9.37 -0.55
N ILE A 252 -16.02 -10.10 -0.06
CA ILE A 252 -14.62 -9.69 -0.10
C ILE A 252 -13.89 -10.64 -1.05
N LEU A 253 -13.31 -10.09 -2.11
CA LEU A 253 -12.45 -10.85 -3.02
C LEU A 253 -11.01 -10.79 -2.55
N VAL A 254 -10.36 -11.95 -2.46
CA VAL A 254 -8.97 -12.10 -2.03
C VAL A 254 -8.19 -13.01 -2.96
N ASN A 255 -6.86 -12.89 -2.94
CA ASN A 255 -5.95 -13.87 -3.55
C ASN A 255 -4.73 -14.10 -2.68
N GLU A 256 -3.75 -14.87 -3.18
CA GLU A 256 -2.52 -15.24 -2.48
C GLU A 256 -1.66 -14.03 -2.09
N PHE A 257 -1.86 -12.88 -2.74
CA PHE A 257 -1.15 -11.62 -2.45
C PHE A 257 -1.91 -10.70 -1.49
N SER A 258 -3.13 -11.04 -1.11
CA SER A 258 -3.87 -10.30 -0.09
C SER A 258 -3.23 -10.53 1.28
N ALA A 259 -2.60 -9.50 1.87
CA ALA A 259 -1.77 -9.66 3.06
C ALA A 259 -2.07 -8.60 4.15
N SER A 260 -1.70 -8.92 5.40
CA SER A 260 -1.66 -7.93 6.50
C SER A 260 -3.02 -7.23 6.74
N ALA A 261 -3.15 -5.91 6.50
CA ALA A 261 -4.41 -5.17 6.68
C ALA A 261 -5.57 -5.76 5.85
N SER A 262 -5.29 -6.32 4.64
CA SER A 262 -6.31 -7.04 3.86
C SER A 262 -6.82 -8.27 4.60
N GLU A 263 -5.93 -8.98 5.29
CA GLU A 263 -6.27 -10.15 6.09
C GLU A 263 -7.05 -9.74 7.35
N ILE A 264 -6.73 -8.60 7.95
CA ILE A 264 -7.47 -8.04 9.09
C ILE A 264 -8.91 -7.71 8.68
N LEU A 265 -9.12 -7.00 7.56
CA LEU A 265 -10.46 -6.68 7.07
C LEU A 265 -11.28 -7.93 6.78
N ALA A 266 -10.69 -8.86 6.01
CA ALA A 266 -11.36 -10.11 5.63
C ALA A 266 -11.69 -10.97 6.86
N ALA A 267 -10.72 -11.15 7.78
CA ALA A 267 -10.88 -11.95 8.99
C ALA A 267 -11.94 -11.35 9.92
N ALA A 268 -11.88 -10.04 10.19
CA ALA A 268 -12.83 -9.40 11.10
C ALA A 268 -14.27 -9.54 10.57
N LEU A 269 -14.52 -9.21 9.31
CA LEU A 269 -15.87 -9.30 8.73
C LEU A 269 -16.34 -10.77 8.57
N GLN A 270 -15.41 -11.71 8.38
CA GLN A 270 -15.72 -13.14 8.39
C GLN A 270 -16.10 -13.62 9.80
N ASP A 271 -15.35 -13.25 10.85
CA ASP A 271 -15.61 -13.62 12.24
C ASP A 271 -16.93 -13.05 12.77
N TYR A 272 -17.31 -11.86 12.30
CA TYR A 272 -18.63 -11.25 12.57
C TYR A 272 -19.78 -11.85 11.73
N ASN A 273 -19.51 -12.80 10.85
CA ASN A 273 -20.49 -13.29 9.84
C ASN A 273 -21.06 -12.16 8.95
N ARG A 274 -20.31 -11.09 8.78
CA ARG A 274 -20.74 -9.87 8.10
C ARG A 274 -20.48 -9.90 6.59
N ALA A 275 -19.48 -10.67 6.17
CA ALA A 275 -19.11 -10.83 4.77
C ALA A 275 -18.80 -12.28 4.43
N ILE A 276 -18.92 -12.61 3.13
CA ILE A 276 -18.41 -13.85 2.53
C ILE A 276 -17.06 -13.54 1.90
N VAL A 277 -16.03 -14.28 2.28
CA VAL A 277 -14.68 -14.18 1.68
C VAL A 277 -14.59 -15.16 0.53
N MET A 278 -14.23 -14.66 -0.66
CA MET A 278 -14.17 -15.45 -1.89
C MET A 278 -12.84 -15.23 -2.60
N GLY A 279 -12.27 -16.30 -3.18
CA GLY A 279 -11.04 -16.17 -3.97
C GLY A 279 -10.15 -17.39 -3.88
N SER A 280 -8.83 -17.20 -3.73
CA SER A 280 -7.87 -18.29 -3.54
C SER A 280 -8.18 -19.11 -2.29
N GLN A 281 -7.54 -20.27 -2.14
CA GLN A 281 -7.73 -21.14 -0.98
C GLN A 281 -7.48 -20.40 0.35
N GLN A 282 -6.47 -19.57 0.37
CA GLN A 282 -6.10 -18.71 1.50
C GLN A 282 -5.40 -17.43 1.00
N THR A 283 -5.36 -16.42 1.85
CA THR A 283 -4.57 -15.21 1.67
C THR A 283 -3.08 -15.48 1.98
N TYR A 284 -2.24 -14.47 1.91
CA TYR A 284 -0.77 -14.58 2.05
C TYR A 284 -0.31 -15.22 3.36
N GLY A 285 -0.96 -14.89 4.49
CA GLY A 285 -0.60 -15.46 5.79
C GLY A 285 0.34 -14.59 6.63
N LYS A 286 0.34 -13.27 6.44
CA LYS A 286 1.13 -12.37 7.26
C LYS A 286 0.37 -11.99 8.53
N GLY A 287 0.96 -12.32 9.69
CA GLY A 287 0.39 -12.02 11.01
C GLY A 287 1.23 -11.08 11.87
N THR A 288 2.07 -10.24 11.23
CA THR A 288 3.02 -9.36 11.93
C THR A 288 2.78 -7.88 11.62
N VAL A 289 3.10 -7.02 12.60
CA VAL A 289 3.06 -5.55 12.47
C VAL A 289 4.47 -5.02 12.49
N GLN A 290 4.79 -4.16 11.53
CA GLN A 290 6.06 -3.45 11.46
C GLN A 290 5.86 -1.98 11.84
N ASN A 291 6.81 -1.45 12.62
CA ASN A 291 7.00 -0.03 12.85
C ASN A 291 8.20 0.48 12.08
N VAL A 292 8.08 1.70 11.55
CA VAL A 292 9.18 2.39 10.86
C VAL A 292 9.79 3.38 11.84
N ILE A 293 11.00 3.09 12.24
CA ILE A 293 11.76 3.88 13.23
C ILE A 293 12.76 4.75 12.48
N ASP A 294 12.59 6.07 12.54
CA ASP A 294 13.52 7.04 11.98
C ASP A 294 14.83 7.04 12.77
N LEU A 295 15.94 6.64 12.15
CA LEU A 295 17.23 6.52 12.80
C LEU A 295 17.83 7.88 13.18
N ASN A 296 17.46 8.95 12.49
CA ASN A 296 17.87 10.32 12.81
C ASN A 296 17.35 10.79 14.16
N ARG A 297 16.25 10.21 14.65
CA ARG A 297 15.70 10.51 15.99
C ARG A 297 16.46 9.78 17.11
N ILE A 298 17.08 8.65 16.79
CA ILE A 298 17.86 7.87 17.77
C ILE A 298 19.26 8.42 17.89
N ILE A 299 19.88 8.78 16.76
CA ILE A 299 21.24 9.31 16.69
C ILE A 299 21.15 10.80 16.39
N ALA A 300 20.90 11.58 17.44
CA ALA A 300 20.62 13.02 17.35
C ALA A 300 21.78 13.85 16.76
N VAL A 301 23.02 13.37 16.87
CA VAL A 301 24.21 14.03 16.32
C VAL A 301 25.01 13.02 15.52
N ASN A 302 25.04 13.18 14.21
CA ASN A 302 25.85 12.36 13.31
C ASN A 302 26.49 13.23 12.23
N GLN A 303 27.61 12.79 11.69
CA GLN A 303 28.34 13.47 10.62
C GLN A 303 28.04 12.90 9.21
N TYR A 304 27.13 11.94 9.13
CA TYR A 304 26.88 11.16 7.92
C TYR A 304 25.63 11.59 7.15
N GLY A 305 24.92 12.62 7.65
CA GLY A 305 23.68 13.09 7.05
C GLY A 305 22.48 12.23 7.45
N ASP A 306 21.51 12.08 6.53
CA ASP A 306 20.32 11.28 6.76
C ASP A 306 20.67 9.79 6.85
N LEU A 307 20.29 9.17 7.97
CA LEU A 307 20.55 7.76 8.27
C LEU A 307 19.43 6.81 7.81
N GLY A 308 18.33 7.35 7.26
CA GLY A 308 17.19 6.55 6.88
C GLY A 308 16.38 6.02 8.05
N ALA A 309 15.80 4.84 7.90
CA ALA A 309 14.90 4.26 8.88
C ALA A 309 15.05 2.73 8.98
N LEU A 310 14.62 2.18 10.12
CA LEU A 310 14.49 0.75 10.31
C LEU A 310 12.99 0.39 10.35
N LYS A 311 12.51 -0.37 9.37
CA LYS A 311 11.23 -1.05 9.43
C LYS A 311 11.42 -2.35 10.19
N VAL A 312 10.87 -2.46 11.38
CA VAL A 312 11.11 -3.60 12.29
C VAL A 312 9.81 -4.22 12.76
N THR A 313 9.76 -5.54 12.79
CA THR A 313 8.63 -6.29 13.36
C THR A 313 8.65 -6.12 14.88
N THR A 314 7.59 -5.51 15.42
CA THR A 314 7.44 -5.23 16.87
C THR A 314 6.31 -6.01 17.50
N ASP A 315 5.31 -6.40 16.71
CA ASP A 315 4.10 -7.00 17.21
C ASP A 315 3.60 -8.11 16.28
N LYS A 316 2.83 -9.04 16.84
CA LYS A 316 1.96 -9.94 16.10
C LYS A 316 0.51 -9.48 16.22
N PHE A 317 -0.28 -9.69 15.19
CA PHE A 317 -1.72 -9.47 15.27
C PHE A 317 -2.49 -10.79 15.18
N TYR A 318 -3.69 -10.78 15.73
CA TYR A 318 -4.56 -11.92 15.86
C TYR A 318 -5.99 -11.53 15.53
N ARG A 319 -6.71 -12.47 14.96
CA ARG A 319 -8.16 -12.36 14.78
C ARG A 319 -8.88 -12.13 16.12
N ILE A 320 -10.08 -11.62 16.08
CA ILE A 320 -10.91 -11.45 17.28
C ILE A 320 -11.24 -12.78 17.97
N ASN A 321 -11.25 -13.89 17.21
CA ASN A 321 -11.42 -15.25 17.77
C ASN A 321 -10.14 -15.82 18.41
N GLY A 322 -9.03 -15.08 18.38
CA GLY A 322 -7.74 -15.45 19.01
C GLY A 322 -6.76 -16.19 18.10
N GLY A 323 -7.15 -16.64 16.94
CA GLY A 323 -6.25 -17.26 15.97
C GLY A 323 -5.37 -16.22 15.25
N SER A 324 -4.16 -16.63 14.84
CA SER A 324 -3.30 -15.79 14.00
C SER A 324 -3.55 -16.03 12.53
N THR A 325 -3.34 -15.01 11.70
CA THR A 325 -3.23 -15.17 10.24
C THR A 325 -1.83 -15.63 9.82
N GLN A 326 -0.84 -15.58 10.72
CA GLN A 326 0.54 -15.97 10.43
C GLN A 326 0.61 -17.39 9.86
N LEU A 327 1.26 -17.58 8.74
CA LEU A 327 1.41 -18.80 7.94
C LEU A 327 0.10 -19.36 7.32
N GLU A 328 -1.05 -19.13 7.95
CA GLU A 328 -2.33 -19.74 7.54
C GLU A 328 -3.22 -18.82 6.70
N GLY A 329 -3.04 -17.50 6.81
CA GLY A 329 -3.89 -16.54 6.15
C GLY A 329 -5.36 -16.57 6.60
N VAL A 330 -6.21 -15.96 5.80
CA VAL A 330 -7.67 -16.07 5.88
C VAL A 330 -8.13 -17.06 4.83
N LYS A 331 -8.79 -18.13 5.26
CA LYS A 331 -9.35 -19.16 4.36
C LYS A 331 -10.64 -18.64 3.73
N SER A 332 -10.73 -18.72 2.41
CA SER A 332 -11.93 -18.31 1.69
C SER A 332 -13.12 -19.21 2.03
N ASP A 333 -14.30 -18.61 2.19
CA ASP A 333 -15.56 -19.34 2.32
C ASP A 333 -15.95 -20.02 1.02
N ILE A 334 -15.66 -19.35 -0.10
CA ILE A 334 -15.90 -19.85 -1.46
C ILE A 334 -14.59 -19.74 -2.24
N ILE A 335 -14.08 -20.89 -2.69
CA ILE A 335 -12.79 -20.97 -3.39
C ILE A 335 -13.01 -20.89 -4.90
N PHE A 336 -12.20 -20.08 -5.57
CA PHE A 336 -12.10 -20.05 -7.03
C PHE A 336 -10.74 -20.61 -7.47
N PRO A 337 -10.64 -21.24 -8.62
CA PRO A 337 -9.37 -21.58 -9.21
C PRO A 337 -8.49 -20.33 -9.37
N SER A 338 -7.25 -20.41 -8.90
CA SER A 338 -6.27 -19.34 -9.03
C SER A 338 -5.17 -19.74 -10.00
N GLN A 339 -4.72 -18.81 -10.83
CA GLN A 339 -3.54 -19.03 -11.69
C GLN A 339 -2.25 -19.21 -10.87
N TYR A 340 -2.25 -18.81 -9.62
CA TYR A 340 -1.14 -18.92 -8.70
C TYR A 340 -1.22 -20.16 -7.78
N GLY A 341 -2.30 -20.94 -7.87
CA GLY A 341 -2.56 -22.07 -6.95
C GLY A 341 -1.51 -23.20 -6.98
N SER A 342 -0.69 -23.25 -8.04
CA SER A 342 0.43 -24.20 -8.15
C SER A 342 1.78 -23.60 -7.73
N ILE A 343 1.83 -22.33 -7.37
CA ILE A 343 3.06 -21.61 -6.98
C ILE A 343 3.07 -21.47 -5.46
N GLN A 344 4.22 -21.67 -4.86
CA GLN A 344 4.42 -21.42 -3.43
C GLN A 344 4.52 -19.92 -3.20
N ILE A 345 3.41 -19.32 -2.77
CA ILE A 345 3.29 -17.90 -2.46
C ILE A 345 2.64 -17.77 -1.08
N GLY A 346 3.37 -17.22 -0.14
CA GLY A 346 2.84 -16.97 1.19
C GLY A 346 3.93 -16.74 2.22
N GLU A 347 3.53 -16.34 3.39
CA GLU A 347 4.43 -16.16 4.54
C GLU A 347 5.17 -17.44 4.90
N LYS A 348 4.49 -18.58 4.82
CA LYS A 348 5.06 -19.91 5.10
C LYS A 348 6.20 -20.31 4.16
N ASP A 349 6.27 -19.68 2.98
CA ASP A 349 7.26 -19.98 1.94
C ASP A 349 8.49 -19.05 2.02
N GLN A 350 8.50 -18.11 2.98
CA GLN A 350 9.67 -17.30 3.30
C GLN A 350 10.75 -18.12 4.01
N SER A 351 12.00 -17.67 3.98
CA SER A 351 13.14 -18.42 4.55
C SER A 351 13.08 -18.57 6.08
N ASN A 352 12.55 -17.56 6.78
CA ASN A 352 12.57 -17.46 8.23
C ASN A 352 11.29 -16.84 8.82
N PRO A 353 10.09 -17.36 8.48
CA PRO A 353 8.85 -16.79 8.95
C PRO A 353 8.69 -16.99 10.45
N LEU A 354 8.06 -16.05 11.13
CA LEU A 354 7.70 -16.24 12.53
C LEU A 354 6.64 -17.36 12.67
N SER A 355 6.73 -18.11 13.75
CA SER A 355 5.82 -19.23 14.02
C SER A 355 4.37 -18.77 14.21
N TRP A 356 3.43 -19.63 13.82
CA TRP A 356 2.03 -19.46 14.16
C TRP A 356 1.79 -19.69 15.65
N ASP A 357 0.92 -18.89 16.26
CA ASP A 357 0.41 -19.08 17.62
C ASP A 357 -1.01 -18.54 17.75
N LYS A 358 -1.59 -18.67 18.93
CA LYS A 358 -2.92 -18.16 19.26
C LYS A 358 -2.95 -17.51 20.64
N ILE A 359 -3.91 -16.61 20.84
CA ILE A 359 -4.18 -15.98 22.12
C ILE A 359 -5.65 -16.17 22.49
N SER A 360 -6.03 -15.75 23.70
CA SER A 360 -7.44 -15.79 24.10
C SER A 360 -8.30 -14.90 23.22
N PRO A 361 -9.50 -15.35 22.81
CA PRO A 361 -10.44 -14.53 22.04
C PRO A 361 -10.78 -13.20 22.73
N ALA A 362 -11.06 -12.17 21.95
CA ALA A 362 -11.70 -10.96 22.42
C ALA A 362 -13.19 -11.25 22.73
N LYS A 363 -13.82 -10.41 23.53
CA LYS A 363 -15.27 -10.48 23.76
C LYS A 363 -15.99 -9.77 22.63
N TYR A 364 -16.75 -10.47 21.81
CA TYR A 364 -17.57 -9.90 20.75
C TYR A 364 -18.87 -10.68 20.57
N ALA A 365 -19.86 -10.05 19.94
CA ALA A 365 -21.10 -10.69 19.52
C ALA A 365 -21.17 -10.71 18.00
N ILE A 366 -21.79 -11.75 17.44
CA ILE A 366 -22.05 -11.83 16.01
C ILE A 366 -22.94 -10.65 15.60
N ASN A 367 -22.61 -10.03 14.48
CA ASN A 367 -23.34 -8.88 13.97
C ASN A 367 -24.80 -9.25 13.64
N LYS A 368 -25.71 -8.34 13.96
CA LYS A 368 -27.16 -8.50 13.64
C LYS A 368 -27.43 -8.61 12.12
N TYR A 369 -26.57 -8.03 11.31
CA TYR A 369 -26.64 -8.13 9.85
C TYR A 369 -25.79 -9.31 9.36
N ASN A 370 -26.23 -10.52 9.61
CA ASN A 370 -25.57 -11.75 9.17
C ASN A 370 -25.98 -12.08 7.73
N PHE A 371 -25.04 -11.93 6.80
CA PHE A 371 -25.22 -12.29 5.39
C PHE A 371 -24.39 -13.50 4.96
N ARG A 372 -23.75 -14.18 5.90
CA ARG A 372 -22.98 -15.39 5.61
C ARG A 372 -23.94 -16.58 5.48
N ASP A 373 -24.42 -16.80 4.25
CA ASP A 373 -25.30 -17.90 3.91
C ASP A 373 -24.50 -19.23 3.88
N THR A 374 -24.69 -20.03 4.92
CA THR A 374 -24.04 -21.36 5.06
C THR A 374 -24.44 -22.32 3.95
N TYR A 375 -25.68 -22.25 3.46
CA TYR A 375 -26.17 -23.12 2.37
C TYR A 375 -25.39 -22.83 1.06
N VAL A 376 -25.20 -21.59 0.71
CA VAL A 376 -24.44 -21.19 -0.48
C VAL A 376 -22.97 -21.62 -0.36
N ILE A 377 -22.37 -21.47 0.82
CA ILE A 377 -20.99 -21.89 1.10
C ILE A 377 -20.84 -23.42 0.97
N GLU A 378 -21.74 -24.19 1.59
CA GLU A 378 -21.71 -25.66 1.51
C GLU A 378 -21.95 -26.18 0.10
N LYS A 379 -22.89 -25.59 -0.61
CA LYS A 379 -23.14 -25.93 -2.01
C LYS A 379 -21.95 -25.61 -2.92
N SER A 380 -21.21 -24.56 -2.64
CA SER A 380 -19.96 -24.24 -3.34
C SER A 380 -18.87 -25.30 -3.06
N LYS A 381 -18.69 -25.67 -1.80
CA LYS A 381 -17.74 -26.72 -1.41
C LYS A 381 -18.04 -28.07 -2.05
N ALA A 382 -19.30 -28.40 -2.20
CA ALA A 382 -19.73 -29.66 -2.84
C ALA A 382 -19.48 -29.71 -4.36
N ARG A 383 -19.08 -28.60 -4.99
CA ARG A 383 -18.75 -28.50 -6.43
C ARG A 383 -17.26 -28.57 -6.73
N LEU A 384 -16.42 -28.46 -5.71
CA LEU A 384 -14.96 -28.62 -5.74
C LEU A 384 -14.58 -30.09 -5.51
#